data_7f6e9458e00ef2ac61647c3108933b84
#
_entry.id   7f6e9458e00ef2ac61647c3108933b84
#
_cell.length_a   1.000
_cell.length_b   1.000
_cell.length_c   1.000
_cell.angle_alpha   90.00
_cell.angle_beta   90.00
_cell.angle_gamma   90.00
#
_symmetry.space_group_name_H-M   'P 1'
#
loop_
_entity.id
_entity.type
_entity.pdbx_description
1 polymer ?
#
loop_
_entity_poly.entity_id
_entity_poly.type
_entity_poly.pdbx_seq_one_letter_code
_entity_poly.pdbx_strand_id
1 'polypeptide(L)'
;MLIRVATRKDNQALLDLSRQAPMDAKLVVNNDRTPDYFYLDDLLGETPVIFVAEKNRRIVGTVGVVFRTVQYKGAPISMAYIGGIKIENPSENVLLTYRLMRHVVDYLMDTSVKLGFILVIGENHAMEALLSGRAGIPVFDLVSHYRVKNIFLLPFLRPGKKYVLRPATQTDIPEMAKLYRRCYIGYELGPGWTADSLASLYEQKDFKLENTYLAFDNDILVAAISLWDQSRFKNTVISHYSGIFAFLKQIMRPLRMVPPEGQPLSELVIRHLVFEKGHKHAAADLLKWAIQNNRRNYRFFRCGYPINSPQAEIFDKFWGLSIPVNFYSVFRPGDSDREEMVRHLRQSLVWEDLSLH
;
A
#
# COMPACT_ATOMS: atom_id res chain seq x y z
N MET A 1 21.65 -21.62 -11.30
CA MET A 1 20.81 -20.50 -10.79
C MET A 1 21.19 -20.27 -9.34
N LEU A 2 21.59 -19.07 -9.00
CA LEU A 2 22.00 -18.64 -7.66
C LEU A 2 20.93 -17.70 -7.08
N ILE A 3 20.53 -17.90 -5.82
CA ILE A 3 19.74 -16.91 -5.05
C ILE A 3 20.72 -16.22 -4.09
N ARG A 4 20.73 -14.89 -4.11
CA ARG A 4 21.58 -14.08 -3.25
C ARG A 4 20.87 -12.80 -2.83
N VAL A 5 21.39 -12.14 -1.81
CA VAL A 5 20.94 -10.80 -1.43
C VAL A 5 21.37 -9.80 -2.51
N ALA A 6 20.45 -8.91 -2.89
CA ALA A 6 20.74 -7.80 -3.79
C ALA A 6 21.59 -6.73 -3.10
N THR A 7 22.36 -6.03 -3.89
CA THR A 7 23.15 -4.85 -3.47
C THR A 7 22.68 -3.62 -4.25
N ARG A 8 23.04 -2.43 -3.82
CA ARG A 8 22.73 -1.19 -4.58
C ARG A 8 23.28 -1.20 -6.02
N LYS A 9 24.28 -2.03 -6.32
CA LYS A 9 24.78 -2.24 -7.69
C LYS A 9 23.78 -2.92 -8.60
N ASP A 10 22.84 -3.65 -8.03
CA ASP A 10 21.78 -4.36 -8.78
C ASP A 10 20.60 -3.43 -9.16
N ASN A 11 20.63 -2.17 -8.73
CA ASN A 11 19.52 -1.23 -8.91
C ASN A 11 18.96 -1.19 -10.33
N GLN A 12 19.83 -0.99 -11.33
CA GLN A 12 19.39 -0.88 -12.73
C GLN A 12 18.74 -2.18 -13.22
N ALA A 13 19.33 -3.33 -12.90
CA ALA A 13 18.80 -4.64 -13.30
C ALA A 13 17.43 -4.94 -12.66
N LEU A 14 17.24 -4.51 -11.40
CA LEU A 14 15.96 -4.63 -10.69
C LEU A 14 14.89 -3.70 -11.28
N LEU A 15 15.24 -2.48 -11.64
CA LEU A 15 14.33 -1.55 -12.34
C LEU A 15 13.90 -2.12 -13.69
N ASP A 16 14.84 -2.69 -14.46
CA ASP A 16 14.57 -3.28 -15.78
C ASP A 16 13.68 -4.53 -15.65
N LEU A 17 13.95 -5.41 -14.67
CA LEU A 17 13.09 -6.56 -14.37
C LEU A 17 11.68 -6.11 -13.99
N SER A 18 11.56 -5.07 -13.15
CA SER A 18 10.27 -4.54 -12.71
C SER A 18 9.42 -4.04 -13.89
N ARG A 19 10.03 -3.42 -14.88
CA ARG A 19 9.33 -2.94 -16.09
C ARG A 19 8.91 -4.07 -17.04
N GLN A 20 9.70 -5.13 -17.13
CA GLN A 20 9.48 -6.27 -18.05
C GLN A 20 8.45 -7.28 -17.51
N ALA A 21 8.23 -7.33 -16.21
CA ALA A 21 7.34 -8.28 -15.55
C ALA A 21 6.06 -7.57 -15.05
N PRO A 22 5.13 -7.17 -15.93
CA PRO A 22 3.87 -6.58 -15.52
C PRO A 22 3.03 -7.62 -14.74
N MET A 23 2.19 -7.13 -13.81
CA MET A 23 1.24 -8.00 -13.14
C MET A 23 0.12 -8.37 -14.11
N ASP A 24 -0.08 -9.67 -14.39
CA ASP A 24 -1.20 -10.16 -15.19
C ASP A 24 -2.52 -9.93 -14.46
N ALA A 25 -3.30 -8.99 -14.97
CA ALA A 25 -4.65 -8.67 -14.50
C ALA A 25 -5.47 -8.11 -15.67
N LYS A 26 -6.78 -8.00 -15.50
CA LYS A 26 -7.68 -7.33 -16.48
C LYS A 26 -7.21 -5.89 -16.82
N LEU A 27 -6.51 -5.28 -15.90
CA LEU A 27 -5.76 -4.03 -16.09
C LEU A 27 -4.29 -4.32 -15.74
N VAL A 28 -3.43 -4.34 -16.75
CA VAL A 28 -2.00 -4.61 -16.56
C VAL A 28 -1.34 -3.35 -16.02
N VAL A 29 -1.10 -3.35 -14.72
CA VAL A 29 -0.51 -2.23 -13.98
C VAL A 29 0.93 -2.59 -13.59
N ASN A 30 1.84 -1.65 -13.79
CA ASN A 30 3.20 -1.75 -13.31
C ASN A 30 3.56 -0.58 -12.40
N ASN A 31 4.28 -0.84 -11.32
CA ASN A 31 4.85 0.18 -10.45
C ASN A 31 6.29 0.42 -10.88
N ASP A 32 6.55 1.53 -11.59
CA ASP A 32 7.92 1.98 -11.89
C ASP A 32 8.50 2.67 -10.66
N ARG A 33 9.61 2.13 -10.13
CA ARG A 33 10.32 2.61 -8.94
C ARG A 33 11.53 3.49 -9.28
N THR A 34 11.62 4.00 -10.50
CA THR A 34 12.73 4.88 -10.92
C THR A 34 12.82 6.13 -10.04
N PRO A 35 14.03 6.58 -9.64
CA PRO A 35 15.35 6.08 -10.04
C PRO A 35 15.96 5.02 -9.10
N ASP A 36 15.35 4.74 -7.96
CA ASP A 36 15.88 3.85 -6.92
C ASP A 36 14.88 2.75 -6.55
N TYR A 37 15.18 1.53 -6.96
CA TYR A 37 14.35 0.36 -6.67
C TYR A 37 14.19 0.10 -5.17
N PHE A 38 15.20 0.39 -4.37
CA PHE A 38 15.25 0.10 -2.93
C PHE A 38 14.49 1.11 -2.08
N TYR A 39 14.27 2.32 -2.60
CA TYR A 39 13.75 3.44 -1.81
C TYR A 39 12.42 3.14 -1.10
N LEU A 40 11.48 2.48 -1.77
CA LEU A 40 10.20 2.12 -1.15
C LEU A 40 10.36 1.08 -0.02
N ASP A 41 11.28 0.14 -0.20
CA ASP A 41 11.54 -0.88 0.81
C ASP A 41 12.23 -0.26 2.03
N ASP A 42 13.11 0.74 1.83
CA ASP A 42 13.72 1.55 2.90
C ASP A 42 12.67 2.36 3.68
N LEU A 43 11.56 2.78 3.05
CA LEU A 43 10.45 3.48 3.73
C LEU A 43 9.51 2.55 4.49
N LEU A 44 9.42 1.28 4.08
CA LEU A 44 8.51 0.29 4.66
C LEU A 44 8.94 -0.19 6.04
N GLY A 45 10.24 -0.18 6.34
CA GLY A 45 10.76 -0.67 7.62
C GLY A 45 12.26 -0.44 7.83
N GLU A 46 12.78 -1.05 8.89
CA GLU A 46 14.12 -0.75 9.40
C GLU A 46 15.24 -1.47 8.64
N THR A 47 14.96 -2.67 8.12
CA THR A 47 15.98 -3.53 7.48
C THR A 47 15.39 -4.26 6.28
N PRO A 48 15.37 -3.62 5.10
CA PRO A 48 14.96 -4.30 3.89
C PRO A 48 16.03 -5.29 3.41
N VAL A 49 15.62 -6.51 3.09
CA VAL A 49 16.45 -7.54 2.45
C VAL A 49 15.80 -7.94 1.14
N ILE A 50 16.45 -7.68 0.03
CA ILE A 50 15.96 -8.04 -1.29
C ILE A 50 16.76 -9.23 -1.80
N PHE A 51 16.08 -10.32 -2.09
CA PHE A 51 16.68 -11.50 -2.74
C PHE A 51 16.51 -11.42 -4.25
N VAL A 52 17.56 -11.81 -4.97
CA VAL A 52 17.56 -11.91 -6.43
C VAL A 52 17.93 -13.33 -6.85
N ALA A 53 17.25 -13.81 -7.86
CA ALA A 53 17.62 -15.04 -8.57
C ALA A 53 18.44 -14.67 -9.80
N GLU A 54 19.69 -15.17 -9.85
CA GLU A 54 20.63 -14.91 -10.93
C GLU A 54 20.82 -16.15 -11.79
N LYS A 55 20.69 -16.00 -13.11
CA LYS A 55 20.95 -17.01 -14.12
C LYS A 55 21.82 -16.40 -15.22
N ASN A 56 22.98 -17.02 -15.51
CA ASN A 56 23.92 -16.53 -16.53
C ASN A 56 24.29 -15.04 -16.33
N ARG A 57 24.58 -14.63 -15.09
CA ARG A 57 24.91 -13.24 -14.69
C ARG A 57 23.79 -12.22 -14.94
N ARG A 58 22.56 -12.67 -15.12
CA ARG A 58 21.37 -11.82 -15.29
C ARG A 58 20.37 -12.08 -14.17
N ILE A 59 19.79 -11.04 -13.61
CA ILE A 59 18.71 -11.16 -12.63
C ILE A 59 17.42 -11.50 -13.37
N VAL A 60 16.83 -12.65 -13.01
CA VAL A 60 15.60 -13.19 -13.62
C VAL A 60 14.43 -13.26 -12.64
N GLY A 61 14.65 -12.91 -11.40
CA GLY A 61 13.60 -12.86 -10.38
C GLY A 61 14.04 -12.11 -9.14
N THR A 62 13.09 -11.58 -8.40
CA THR A 62 13.32 -10.89 -7.12
C THR A 62 12.16 -11.08 -6.16
N VAL A 63 12.43 -10.96 -4.86
CA VAL A 63 11.47 -10.87 -3.77
C VAL A 63 12.11 -10.09 -2.62
N GLY A 64 11.36 -9.19 -2.00
CA GLY A 64 11.82 -8.41 -0.85
C GLY A 64 11.21 -8.90 0.46
N VAL A 65 11.95 -8.69 1.54
CA VAL A 65 11.49 -8.84 2.93
C VAL A 65 11.84 -7.57 3.67
N VAL A 66 10.88 -7.00 4.39
CA VAL A 66 11.10 -5.78 5.19
C VAL A 66 10.61 -6.02 6.60
N PHE A 67 11.50 -5.83 7.58
CA PHE A 67 11.18 -5.98 9.00
C PHE A 67 10.70 -4.67 9.58
N ARG A 68 9.74 -4.75 10.49
CA ARG A 68 9.23 -3.59 11.23
C ARG A 68 8.61 -3.99 12.56
N THR A 69 8.58 -3.05 13.49
CA THR A 69 7.87 -3.18 14.77
C THR A 69 6.46 -2.62 14.64
N VAL A 70 5.46 -3.40 15.05
CA VAL A 70 4.03 -3.04 15.00
C VAL A 70 3.36 -3.33 16.34
N GLN A 71 2.18 -2.76 16.57
CA GLN A 71 1.40 -3.01 17.78
C GLN A 71 0.42 -4.17 17.56
N TYR A 72 0.43 -5.15 18.45
CA TYR A 72 -0.54 -6.23 18.51
C TYR A 72 -1.07 -6.34 19.95
N LYS A 73 -2.39 -6.20 20.13
CA LYS A 73 -3.04 -6.11 21.45
C LYS A 73 -2.36 -5.10 22.39
N GLY A 74 -1.89 -3.98 21.82
CA GLY A 74 -1.21 -2.91 22.57
C GLY A 74 0.24 -3.19 22.95
N ALA A 75 0.82 -4.32 22.54
CA ALA A 75 2.23 -4.66 22.76
C ALA A 75 3.01 -4.65 21.44
N PRO A 76 4.29 -4.22 21.44
CA PRO A 76 5.10 -4.23 20.23
C PRO A 76 5.51 -5.67 19.88
N ILE A 77 5.36 -6.01 18.58
CA ILE A 77 5.85 -7.27 18.02
C ILE A 77 6.66 -7.00 16.74
N SER A 78 7.60 -7.90 16.45
CA SER A 78 8.30 -7.88 15.17
C SER A 78 7.47 -8.56 14.08
N MET A 79 7.33 -7.90 12.93
CA MET A 79 6.61 -8.37 11.77
C MET A 79 7.46 -8.20 10.51
N ALA A 80 7.31 -9.09 9.53
CA ALA A 80 8.00 -8.98 8.24
C ALA A 80 7.01 -8.89 7.09
N TYR A 81 7.17 -7.88 6.24
CA TYR A 81 6.49 -7.81 4.94
C TYR A 81 7.26 -8.60 3.89
N ILE A 82 6.56 -9.42 3.12
CA ILE A 82 7.07 -10.12 1.94
C ILE A 82 6.44 -9.45 0.71
N GLY A 83 7.26 -8.92 -0.18
CA GLY A 83 6.73 -8.19 -1.34
C GLY A 83 7.72 -8.05 -2.48
N GLY A 84 7.33 -7.27 -3.49
CA GLY A 84 8.19 -7.00 -4.63
C GLY A 84 8.53 -8.25 -5.46
N ILE A 85 7.67 -9.30 -5.43
CA ILE A 85 7.88 -10.51 -6.23
C ILE A 85 7.74 -10.14 -7.70
N LYS A 86 8.83 -10.31 -8.43
CA LYS A 86 8.89 -10.13 -9.88
C LYS A 86 9.70 -11.29 -10.50
N ILE A 87 9.15 -11.88 -11.55
CA ILE A 87 9.78 -12.99 -12.27
C ILE A 87 9.76 -12.66 -13.75
N GLU A 88 10.88 -12.82 -14.41
CA GLU A 88 10.95 -12.74 -15.87
C GLU A 88 10.20 -13.94 -16.48
N ASN A 89 9.27 -13.69 -17.42
CA ASN A 89 8.42 -14.72 -18.05
C ASN A 89 7.83 -15.71 -17.02
N PRO A 90 6.88 -15.28 -16.15
CA PRO A 90 6.39 -16.11 -15.04
C PRO A 90 5.81 -17.46 -15.49
N SER A 91 5.19 -17.52 -16.66
CA SER A 91 4.62 -18.76 -17.23
C SER A 91 5.69 -19.83 -17.56
N GLU A 92 6.87 -19.40 -17.94
CA GLU A 92 8.01 -20.28 -18.25
C GLU A 92 8.83 -20.62 -16.99
N ASN A 93 8.76 -19.77 -15.96
CA ASN A 93 9.59 -19.83 -14.77
C ASN A 93 8.78 -20.09 -13.47
N VAL A 94 7.70 -20.86 -13.53
CA VAL A 94 6.83 -21.17 -12.37
C VAL A 94 7.62 -21.69 -11.17
N LEU A 95 8.57 -22.62 -11.39
CA LEU A 95 9.42 -23.18 -10.34
C LEU A 95 10.30 -22.12 -9.66
N LEU A 96 10.63 -21.03 -10.34
CA LEU A 96 11.43 -19.96 -9.78
C LEU A 96 10.65 -19.20 -8.71
N THR A 97 9.37 -18.95 -8.93
CA THR A 97 8.49 -18.32 -7.91
C THR A 97 8.47 -19.14 -6.63
N TYR A 98 8.28 -20.47 -6.75
CA TYR A 98 8.32 -21.36 -5.58
C TYR A 98 9.68 -21.36 -4.87
N ARG A 99 10.79 -21.38 -5.61
CA ARG A 99 12.14 -21.36 -5.03
C ARG A 99 12.43 -20.05 -4.28
N LEU A 100 12.04 -18.89 -4.85
CA LEU A 100 12.22 -17.60 -4.19
C LEU A 100 11.35 -17.50 -2.93
N MET A 101 10.08 -17.88 -3.02
CA MET A 101 9.19 -17.86 -1.86
C MET A 101 9.65 -18.80 -0.75
N ARG A 102 10.08 -20.02 -1.10
CA ARG A 102 10.64 -20.95 -0.12
C ARG A 102 11.88 -20.36 0.55
N HIS A 103 12.80 -19.80 -0.24
CA HIS A 103 14.01 -19.16 0.30
C HIS A 103 13.68 -18.04 1.28
N VAL A 104 12.68 -17.19 0.97
CA VAL A 104 12.22 -16.14 1.87
C VAL A 104 11.60 -16.70 3.13
N VAL A 105 10.76 -17.73 3.02
CA VAL A 105 10.13 -18.36 4.19
C VAL A 105 11.18 -19.01 5.07
N ASP A 106 12.12 -19.76 4.50
CA ASP A 106 13.23 -20.36 5.25
C ASP A 106 14.04 -19.27 5.97
N TYR A 107 14.36 -18.17 5.28
CA TYR A 107 15.03 -17.01 5.88
C TYR A 107 14.23 -16.41 7.07
N LEU A 108 12.92 -16.25 6.93
CA LEU A 108 12.07 -15.72 8.01
C LEU A 108 12.00 -16.67 9.21
N MET A 109 11.99 -17.98 8.97
CA MET A 109 11.98 -18.98 10.07
C MET A 109 13.25 -18.95 10.92
N ASP A 110 14.36 -18.45 10.39
CA ASP A 110 15.63 -18.27 11.11
C ASP A 110 15.69 -16.93 11.89
N THR A 111 14.68 -16.07 11.77
CA THR A 111 14.63 -14.78 12.48
C THR A 111 13.73 -14.84 13.72
N SER A 112 13.73 -13.80 14.55
CA SER A 112 12.83 -13.68 15.71
C SER A 112 11.45 -13.08 15.37
N VAL A 113 11.11 -12.93 14.10
CA VAL A 113 9.85 -12.34 13.67
C VAL A 113 8.65 -13.17 14.16
N LYS A 114 7.61 -12.50 14.68
CA LYS A 114 6.41 -13.19 15.19
C LYS A 114 5.51 -13.66 14.05
N LEU A 115 5.37 -12.86 13.00
CA LEU A 115 4.63 -13.20 11.79
C LEU A 115 5.22 -12.54 10.55
N GLY A 116 5.13 -13.24 9.40
CA GLY A 116 5.30 -12.64 8.09
C GLY A 116 3.94 -12.33 7.46
N PHE A 117 3.90 -11.38 6.52
CA PHE A 117 2.70 -11.12 5.75
C PHE A 117 3.00 -10.76 4.30
N ILE A 118 2.01 -10.95 3.45
CA ILE A 118 2.02 -10.59 2.04
C ILE A 118 0.69 -9.97 1.63
N LEU A 119 0.74 -8.98 0.74
CA LEU A 119 -0.42 -8.41 0.09
C LEU A 119 -0.58 -8.99 -1.32
N VAL A 120 -1.74 -9.55 -1.61
CA VAL A 120 -2.03 -10.18 -2.90
C VAL A 120 -3.23 -9.48 -3.54
N ILE A 121 -3.07 -9.04 -4.78
CA ILE A 121 -4.20 -8.51 -5.56
C ILE A 121 -5.22 -9.64 -5.73
N GLY A 122 -6.50 -9.33 -5.48
CA GLY A 122 -7.58 -10.30 -5.63
C GLY A 122 -7.66 -10.87 -7.05
N GLU A 123 -8.16 -12.08 -7.18
CA GLU A 123 -8.19 -12.86 -8.42
C GLU A 123 -6.80 -13.31 -8.92
N ASN A 124 -5.75 -13.18 -8.12
CA ASN A 124 -4.43 -13.75 -8.45
C ASN A 124 -4.36 -15.21 -7.98
N HIS A 125 -5.02 -16.09 -8.71
CA HIS A 125 -5.14 -17.52 -8.36
C HIS A 125 -3.78 -18.25 -8.33
N ALA A 126 -2.79 -17.77 -9.08
CA ALA A 126 -1.43 -18.34 -9.04
C ALA A 126 -0.78 -18.09 -7.67
N MET A 127 -0.89 -16.87 -7.14
CA MET A 127 -0.40 -16.56 -5.80
C MET A 127 -1.21 -17.26 -4.71
N GLU A 128 -2.53 -17.29 -4.81
CA GLU A 128 -3.38 -18.02 -3.86
C GLU A 128 -3.02 -19.50 -3.79
N ALA A 129 -2.77 -20.13 -4.94
CA ALA A 129 -2.30 -21.52 -5.02
C ALA A 129 -0.91 -21.71 -4.39
N LEU A 130 0.00 -20.75 -4.53
CA LEU A 130 1.31 -20.75 -3.89
C LEU A 130 1.17 -20.68 -2.37
N LEU A 131 0.29 -19.79 -1.87
CA LEU A 131 0.09 -19.54 -0.43
C LEU A 131 -0.72 -20.64 0.28
N SER A 132 -1.30 -21.59 -0.46
CA SER A 132 -2.10 -22.69 0.09
C SER A 132 -1.30 -23.85 0.70
N GLY A 133 0.02 -23.69 0.92
CA GLY A 133 0.86 -24.73 1.53
C GLY A 133 1.48 -25.72 0.56
N ARG A 134 1.57 -25.36 -0.73
CA ARG A 134 2.15 -26.23 -1.76
C ARG A 134 3.69 -26.13 -1.81
N ALA A 135 4.33 -27.18 -2.31
CA ALA A 135 5.78 -27.24 -2.54
C ALA A 135 6.65 -26.95 -1.30
N GLY A 136 6.17 -27.31 -0.10
CA GLY A 136 6.90 -27.09 1.15
C GLY A 136 6.89 -25.64 1.67
N ILE A 137 6.06 -24.78 1.08
CA ILE A 137 5.78 -23.45 1.61
C ILE A 137 4.69 -23.59 2.69
N PRO A 138 4.82 -22.99 3.88
CA PRO A 138 3.74 -22.99 4.89
C PRO A 138 2.45 -22.39 4.35
N VAL A 139 1.32 -22.76 4.95
CA VAL A 139 0.04 -22.14 4.65
C VAL A 139 0.06 -20.69 5.14
N PHE A 140 -0.32 -19.78 4.27
CA PHE A 140 -0.59 -18.38 4.61
C PHE A 140 -2.08 -18.22 4.90
N ASP A 141 -2.39 -17.64 6.05
CA ASP A 141 -3.76 -17.41 6.49
C ASP A 141 -4.29 -16.07 6.01
N LEU A 142 -5.42 -16.06 5.32
CA LEU A 142 -6.11 -14.83 4.97
C LEU A 142 -6.67 -14.19 6.25
N VAL A 143 -6.24 -12.96 6.58
CA VAL A 143 -6.64 -12.28 7.81
C VAL A 143 -7.41 -10.99 7.58
N SER A 144 -7.23 -10.32 6.45
CA SER A 144 -7.98 -9.09 6.15
C SER A 144 -8.16 -8.87 4.66
N HIS A 145 -9.23 -8.15 4.32
CA HIS A 145 -9.53 -7.71 2.96
C HIS A 145 -9.39 -6.19 2.86
N TYR A 146 -8.72 -5.74 1.83
CA TYR A 146 -8.50 -4.34 1.51
C TYR A 146 -9.05 -3.99 0.14
N ARG A 147 -9.18 -2.70 -0.08
CA ARG A 147 -9.46 -2.13 -1.39
C ARG A 147 -8.45 -1.03 -1.69
N VAL A 148 -7.83 -1.09 -2.86
CA VAL A 148 -7.13 0.05 -3.45
C VAL A 148 -8.09 0.71 -4.41
N LYS A 149 -8.31 2.02 -4.24
CA LYS A 149 -9.27 2.78 -5.07
C LYS A 149 -8.60 4.00 -5.66
N ASN A 150 -8.80 4.18 -6.97
CA ASN A 150 -8.44 5.39 -7.71
C ASN A 150 -9.70 6.23 -7.88
N ILE A 151 -9.84 7.28 -7.07
CA ILE A 151 -10.98 8.21 -7.06
C ILE A 151 -10.76 9.26 -8.12
N PHE A 152 -11.73 9.49 -9.01
CA PHE A 152 -11.68 10.56 -10.01
C PHE A 152 -11.87 11.94 -9.36
N LEU A 153 -11.02 12.91 -9.72
CA LEU A 153 -11.10 14.26 -9.20
C LEU A 153 -12.12 15.11 -9.99
N LEU A 154 -13.40 14.88 -9.70
CA LEU A 154 -14.51 15.49 -10.43
C LEU A 154 -14.73 16.96 -10.03
N PRO A 155 -14.99 17.88 -10.98
CA PRO A 155 -15.02 19.32 -10.72
C PRO A 155 -16.25 19.80 -9.93
N PHE A 156 -17.32 19.02 -9.91
CA PHE A 156 -18.59 19.41 -9.26
C PHE A 156 -18.67 19.05 -7.76
N LEU A 157 -17.69 18.29 -7.24
CA LEU A 157 -17.63 17.94 -5.82
C LEU A 157 -17.21 19.15 -5.00
N ARG A 158 -18.08 19.63 -4.09
CA ARG A 158 -17.80 20.78 -3.23
C ARG A 158 -17.96 20.41 -1.76
N PRO A 159 -17.06 20.91 -0.88
CA PRO A 159 -17.23 20.73 0.56
C PRO A 159 -18.44 21.49 1.09
N GLY A 160 -18.99 21.03 2.19
CA GLY A 160 -19.95 21.78 2.98
C GLY A 160 -19.33 23.03 3.64
N LYS A 161 -20.16 23.80 4.33
CA LYS A 161 -19.72 25.04 5.01
C LYS A 161 -19.67 24.90 6.54
N LYS A 162 -19.96 23.70 7.07
CA LYS A 162 -20.04 23.47 8.51
C LYS A 162 -18.67 23.52 9.19
N TYR A 163 -17.65 22.97 8.54
CA TYR A 163 -16.31 22.79 9.11
C TYR A 163 -15.35 23.86 8.61
N VAL A 164 -14.44 24.30 9.48
CA VAL A 164 -13.30 25.13 9.07
C VAL A 164 -12.24 24.19 8.50
N LEU A 165 -11.90 24.37 7.21
CA LEU A 165 -10.93 23.55 6.49
C LEU A 165 -9.67 24.37 6.20
N ARG A 166 -8.50 23.84 6.55
CA ARG A 166 -7.21 24.49 6.27
C ARG A 166 -6.07 23.49 6.11
N PRO A 167 -4.92 23.87 5.49
CA PRO A 167 -3.69 23.09 5.55
C PRO A 167 -3.17 22.96 6.99
N ALA A 168 -2.43 21.89 7.25
CA ALA A 168 -1.74 21.69 8.51
C ALA A 168 -0.48 22.56 8.61
N THR A 169 -0.11 22.91 9.83
CA THR A 169 1.13 23.60 10.20
C THR A 169 1.89 22.77 11.23
N GLN A 170 3.16 23.11 11.50
CA GLN A 170 3.99 22.39 12.48
C GLN A 170 3.37 22.37 13.88
N THR A 171 2.65 23.42 14.25
CA THR A 171 1.98 23.52 15.54
C THR A 171 0.78 22.58 15.70
N ASP A 172 0.28 22.01 14.60
CA ASP A 172 -0.84 21.07 14.62
C ASP A 172 -0.41 19.61 14.89
N ILE A 173 0.87 19.27 14.72
CA ILE A 173 1.37 17.89 14.82
C ILE A 173 0.97 17.22 16.15
N PRO A 174 1.09 17.84 17.33
CA PRO A 174 0.68 17.20 18.58
C PRO A 174 -0.81 16.84 18.62
N GLU A 175 -1.70 17.72 18.14
CA GLU A 175 -3.15 17.46 18.11
C GLU A 175 -3.49 16.43 17.00
N MET A 176 -2.82 16.47 15.87
CA MET A 176 -2.94 15.44 14.84
C MET A 176 -2.54 14.06 15.39
N ALA A 177 -1.43 13.96 16.11
CA ALA A 177 -1.00 12.69 16.71
C ALA A 177 -2.04 12.13 17.71
N LYS A 178 -2.68 13.00 18.50
CA LYS A 178 -3.79 12.62 19.38
C LYS A 178 -4.99 12.11 18.57
N LEU A 179 -5.36 12.81 17.48
CA LEU A 179 -6.43 12.39 16.58
C LEU A 179 -6.13 11.03 15.96
N TYR A 180 -4.93 10.81 15.39
CA TYR A 180 -4.51 9.55 14.80
C TYR A 180 -4.61 8.40 15.81
N ARG A 181 -4.08 8.61 17.01
CA ARG A 181 -4.14 7.60 18.09
C ARG A 181 -5.58 7.20 18.41
N ARG A 182 -6.50 8.17 18.55
CA ARG A 182 -7.92 7.89 18.82
C ARG A 182 -8.60 7.16 17.65
N CYS A 183 -8.29 7.56 16.41
CA CYS A 183 -8.92 6.98 15.23
C CYS A 183 -8.41 5.56 14.92
N TYR A 184 -7.15 5.26 15.27
CA TYR A 184 -6.56 3.94 15.05
C TYR A 184 -6.57 3.05 16.30
N ILE A 185 -7.24 3.47 17.37
CA ILE A 185 -7.49 2.59 18.52
C ILE A 185 -8.33 1.38 18.06
N GLY A 186 -7.90 0.17 18.40
CA GLY A 186 -8.56 -1.07 17.93
C GLY A 186 -8.13 -1.53 16.54
N TYR A 187 -7.19 -0.83 15.89
CA TYR A 187 -6.48 -1.38 14.74
C TYR A 187 -5.27 -2.18 15.23
N GLU A 188 -5.14 -3.40 14.73
CA GLU A 188 -3.98 -4.25 14.96
C GLU A 188 -2.91 -4.02 13.88
N LEU A 189 -1.67 -4.32 14.21
CA LEU A 189 -0.49 -4.26 13.34
C LEU A 189 -0.14 -2.84 12.86
N GLY A 190 -0.70 -1.80 13.50
CA GLY A 190 -0.37 -0.40 13.21
C GLY A 190 0.88 0.09 13.97
N PRO A 191 1.42 1.24 13.57
CA PRO A 191 2.48 1.91 14.32
C PRO A 191 1.93 2.54 15.60
N GLY A 192 2.80 2.80 16.58
CA GLY A 192 2.47 3.67 17.71
C GLY A 192 2.44 5.14 17.26
N TRP A 193 1.28 5.80 17.36
CA TRP A 193 1.13 7.19 16.94
C TRP A 193 1.56 8.16 18.06
N THR A 194 2.74 8.76 17.94
CA THR A 194 3.25 9.84 18.77
C THR A 194 3.46 11.10 17.93
N ALA A 195 3.70 12.25 18.55
CA ALA A 195 4.03 13.47 17.82
C ALA A 195 5.33 13.29 17.01
N ASP A 196 6.34 12.63 17.60
CA ASP A 196 7.62 12.38 16.94
C ASP A 196 7.48 11.40 15.76
N SER A 197 6.74 10.28 15.95
CA SER A 197 6.52 9.33 14.86
C SER A 197 5.70 9.94 13.71
N LEU A 198 4.76 10.84 14.01
CA LEU A 198 4.01 11.57 12.98
C LEU A 198 4.89 12.62 12.29
N ALA A 199 5.72 13.36 13.04
CA ALA A 199 6.63 14.36 12.49
C ALA A 199 7.65 13.71 11.52
N SER A 200 8.22 12.57 11.91
CA SER A 200 9.20 11.85 11.08
C SER A 200 8.65 11.40 9.72
N LEU A 201 7.32 11.20 9.60
CA LEU A 201 6.73 10.90 8.29
C LEU A 201 6.89 12.06 7.30
N TYR A 202 6.85 13.31 7.78
CA TYR A 202 7.00 14.50 6.93
C TYR A 202 8.44 14.79 6.53
N GLU A 203 9.42 14.03 7.04
CA GLU A 203 10.81 14.03 6.58
C GLU A 203 11.01 13.15 5.34
N GLN A 204 10.03 12.28 5.04
CA GLN A 204 10.08 11.42 3.87
C GLN A 204 9.95 12.25 2.58
N LYS A 205 10.66 11.81 1.53
CA LYS A 205 10.73 12.52 0.25
C LYS A 205 9.35 12.86 -0.29
N ASP A 206 9.13 14.14 -0.55
CA ASP A 206 7.90 14.70 -1.13
C ASP A 206 6.62 14.46 -0.31
N PHE A 207 6.71 13.92 0.93
CA PHE A 207 5.59 13.87 1.86
C PHE A 207 5.56 15.15 2.71
N LYS A 208 4.83 16.14 2.24
CA LYS A 208 4.85 17.49 2.81
C LYS A 208 3.68 17.74 3.74
N LEU A 209 3.95 18.37 4.89
CA LEU A 209 2.93 18.72 5.87
C LEU A 209 1.86 19.65 5.28
N GLU A 210 2.23 20.58 4.40
CA GLU A 210 1.30 21.49 3.69
C GLU A 210 0.27 20.76 2.82
N ASN A 211 0.53 19.50 2.44
CA ASN A 211 -0.39 18.62 1.72
C ASN A 211 -1.27 17.78 2.67
N THR A 212 -1.21 18.08 3.97
CA THR A 212 -2.13 17.54 4.96
C THR A 212 -3.19 18.60 5.26
N TYR A 213 -4.45 18.23 5.15
CA TYR A 213 -5.59 19.12 5.36
C TYR A 213 -6.36 18.71 6.59
N LEU A 214 -6.79 19.68 7.37
CA LEU A 214 -7.45 19.54 8.66
C LEU A 214 -8.87 20.09 8.61
N ALA A 215 -9.78 19.43 9.33
CA ALA A 215 -11.15 19.94 9.56
C ALA A 215 -11.39 20.16 11.04
N PHE A 216 -11.93 21.33 11.35
CA PHE A 216 -12.27 21.75 12.71
C PHE A 216 -13.78 21.93 12.84
N ASP A 217 -14.33 21.46 13.97
CA ASP A 217 -15.70 21.75 14.44
C ASP A 217 -15.58 22.52 15.75
N ASN A 218 -15.97 23.82 15.76
CA ASN A 218 -15.80 24.73 16.93
C ASN A 218 -14.36 24.68 17.52
N ASP A 219 -13.36 24.91 16.66
CA ASP A 219 -11.93 24.90 16.99
C ASP A 219 -11.34 23.54 17.45
N ILE A 220 -12.14 22.48 17.47
CA ILE A 220 -11.69 21.12 17.77
C ILE A 220 -11.30 20.41 16.46
N LEU A 221 -10.09 19.87 16.42
CA LEU A 221 -9.62 19.04 15.28
C LEU A 221 -10.38 17.72 15.26
N VAL A 222 -11.20 17.52 14.22
CA VAL A 222 -12.09 16.35 14.09
C VAL A 222 -11.78 15.44 12.91
N ALA A 223 -11.03 15.92 11.91
CA ALA A 223 -10.57 15.07 10.80
C ALA A 223 -9.29 15.60 10.15
N ALA A 224 -8.51 14.70 9.57
CA ALA A 224 -7.31 15.00 8.79
C ALA A 224 -7.20 14.08 7.59
N ILE A 225 -6.69 14.63 6.45
CA ILE A 225 -6.33 13.89 5.25
C ILE A 225 -4.93 14.28 4.82
N SER A 226 -4.05 13.29 4.57
CA SER A 226 -2.68 13.53 4.12
C SER A 226 -2.49 13.01 2.70
N LEU A 227 -1.95 13.87 1.82
CA LEU A 227 -1.71 13.58 0.42
C LEU A 227 -0.21 13.51 0.14
N TRP A 228 0.19 12.57 -0.71
CA TRP A 228 1.58 12.32 -1.08
C TRP A 228 1.76 12.24 -2.59
N ASP A 229 2.59 13.12 -3.14
CA ASP A 229 3.06 13.00 -4.51
C ASP A 229 4.28 12.06 -4.56
N GLN A 230 4.09 10.88 -5.10
CA GLN A 230 5.12 9.86 -5.21
C GLN A 230 5.81 9.85 -6.59
N SER A 231 5.42 10.72 -7.52
CA SER A 231 5.83 10.68 -8.92
C SER A 231 7.34 10.70 -9.16
N ARG A 232 8.12 11.20 -8.18
CA ARG A 232 9.59 11.29 -8.26
C ARG A 232 10.31 9.98 -7.90
N PHE A 233 9.60 8.95 -7.40
CA PHE A 233 10.20 7.67 -7.00
C PHE A 233 9.28 6.46 -7.19
N LYS A 234 8.00 6.66 -7.46
CA LYS A 234 7.04 5.61 -7.76
C LYS A 234 5.98 6.12 -8.71
N ASN A 235 5.81 5.46 -9.82
CA ASN A 235 4.78 5.78 -10.80
C ASN A 235 3.94 4.54 -11.11
N THR A 236 2.62 4.69 -11.07
CA THR A 236 1.71 3.68 -11.56
C THR A 236 1.57 3.82 -13.07
N VAL A 237 2.05 2.84 -13.83
CA VAL A 237 2.00 2.80 -15.29
C VAL A 237 1.00 1.75 -15.73
N ILE A 238 0.05 2.11 -16.59
CA ILE A 238 -0.85 1.15 -17.22
C ILE A 238 -0.18 0.65 -18.49
N SER A 239 0.28 -0.60 -18.47
CA SER A 239 0.96 -1.21 -19.62
C SER A 239 -0.01 -1.61 -20.71
N HIS A 240 -1.21 -2.07 -20.35
CA HIS A 240 -2.23 -2.50 -21.29
C HIS A 240 -3.64 -2.42 -20.71
N TYR A 241 -4.62 -2.02 -21.55
CA TYR A 241 -6.05 -2.02 -21.23
C TYR A 241 -6.70 -3.23 -21.90
N SER A 242 -7.29 -4.15 -21.15
CA SER A 242 -7.99 -5.31 -21.66
C SER A 242 -9.48 -5.31 -21.30
N GLY A 243 -10.27 -6.06 -22.05
CA GLY A 243 -11.69 -6.26 -21.76
C GLY A 243 -12.50 -4.94 -21.69
N ILE A 244 -13.29 -4.79 -20.64
CA ILE A 244 -14.13 -3.61 -20.43
C ILE A 244 -13.32 -2.32 -20.29
N PHE A 245 -12.08 -2.39 -19.81
CA PHE A 245 -11.21 -1.23 -19.67
C PHE A 245 -10.73 -0.69 -21.04
N ALA A 246 -10.58 -1.56 -22.04
CA ALA A 246 -10.26 -1.14 -23.41
C ALA A 246 -11.42 -0.32 -24.03
N PHE A 247 -12.67 -0.70 -23.75
CA PHE A 247 -13.86 0.06 -24.16
C PHE A 247 -13.96 1.39 -23.39
N LEU A 248 -13.84 1.36 -22.08
CA LEU A 248 -13.87 2.56 -21.23
C LEU A 248 -12.77 3.54 -21.60
N LYS A 249 -11.59 3.07 -22.01
CA LYS A 249 -10.49 3.91 -22.51
C LYS A 249 -10.94 4.80 -23.67
N GLN A 250 -11.73 4.29 -24.62
CA GLN A 250 -12.19 5.09 -25.78
C GLN A 250 -13.07 6.26 -25.32
N ILE A 251 -13.91 6.06 -24.30
CA ILE A 251 -14.81 7.10 -23.75
C ILE A 251 -14.05 8.08 -22.86
N MET A 252 -13.11 7.59 -22.04
CA MET A 252 -12.44 8.38 -21.01
C MET A 252 -11.19 9.12 -21.52
N ARG A 253 -10.57 8.67 -22.61
CA ARG A 253 -9.37 9.29 -23.21
C ARG A 253 -9.62 10.70 -23.73
N PRO A 254 -10.70 11.01 -24.46
CA PRO A 254 -10.99 12.38 -24.89
C PRO A 254 -11.17 13.35 -23.72
N LEU A 255 -11.67 12.84 -22.59
CA LEU A 255 -11.83 13.59 -21.34
C LEU A 255 -10.51 13.71 -20.55
N ARG A 256 -9.40 13.17 -21.06
CA ARG A 256 -8.09 13.09 -20.38
C ARG A 256 -8.16 12.41 -18.98
N MET A 257 -9.11 11.52 -18.79
CA MET A 257 -9.32 10.81 -17.52
C MET A 257 -8.42 9.58 -17.38
N VAL A 258 -7.91 9.02 -18.46
CA VAL A 258 -6.96 7.90 -18.47
C VAL A 258 -5.78 8.21 -19.38
N PRO A 259 -4.54 7.85 -18.99
CA PRO A 259 -3.37 8.09 -19.83
C PRO A 259 -3.32 7.12 -21.02
N PRO A 260 -2.49 7.41 -22.04
CA PRO A 260 -2.06 6.41 -23.01
C PRO A 260 -1.33 5.25 -22.31
N GLU A 261 -1.31 4.08 -22.96
CA GLU A 261 -0.50 2.93 -22.49
C GLU A 261 0.97 3.32 -22.39
N GLY A 262 1.65 2.81 -21.38
CA GLY A 262 3.04 3.12 -21.09
C GLY A 262 3.30 4.48 -20.43
N GLN A 263 2.26 5.28 -20.21
CA GLN A 263 2.40 6.55 -19.50
C GLN A 263 1.97 6.44 -18.02
N PRO A 264 2.63 7.17 -17.12
CA PRO A 264 2.25 7.17 -15.71
C PRO A 264 0.87 7.80 -15.50
N LEU A 265 0.16 7.30 -14.48
CA LEU A 265 -1.05 7.95 -13.98
C LEU A 265 -0.69 9.29 -13.31
N SER A 266 -1.49 10.32 -13.62
CA SER A 266 -1.41 11.58 -12.89
C SER A 266 -2.21 11.45 -11.59
N GLU A 267 -1.56 10.95 -10.53
CA GLU A 267 -2.21 10.62 -9.27
C GLU A 267 -1.52 11.26 -8.06
N LEU A 268 -2.30 11.57 -7.01
CA LEU A 268 -1.84 11.78 -5.65
C LEU A 268 -2.29 10.62 -4.78
N VAL A 269 -1.44 10.19 -3.87
CA VAL A 269 -1.77 9.12 -2.94
C VAL A 269 -2.35 9.72 -1.65
N ILE A 270 -3.54 9.29 -1.25
CA ILE A 270 -4.05 9.54 0.09
C ILE A 270 -3.36 8.52 1.00
N ARG A 271 -2.46 9.00 1.85
CA ARG A 271 -1.76 8.16 2.80
C ARG A 271 -2.61 7.87 4.02
N HIS A 272 -3.24 8.91 4.56
CA HIS A 272 -4.09 8.81 5.74
C HIS A 272 -5.39 9.59 5.53
N LEU A 273 -6.49 9.01 5.99
CA LEU A 273 -7.74 9.70 6.25
C LEU A 273 -8.20 9.27 7.63
N VAL A 274 -8.18 10.18 8.59
CA VAL A 274 -8.59 9.96 9.98
C VAL A 274 -9.69 10.93 10.37
N PHE A 275 -10.65 10.47 11.16
CA PHE A 275 -11.74 11.33 11.66
C PHE A 275 -12.37 10.76 12.92
N GLU A 276 -12.79 11.63 13.81
CA GLU A 276 -13.48 11.30 15.04
C GLU A 276 -14.83 10.60 14.78
N LYS A 277 -15.20 9.70 15.67
CA LYS A 277 -16.52 9.06 15.63
C LYS A 277 -17.63 10.12 15.60
N GLY A 278 -18.58 10.00 14.66
CA GLY A 278 -19.62 11.00 14.44
C GLY A 278 -19.26 12.10 13.44
N HIS A 279 -17.99 12.29 13.05
CA HIS A 279 -17.54 13.36 12.15
C HIS A 279 -17.22 12.87 10.72
N LYS A 280 -17.91 11.82 10.24
CA LYS A 280 -17.74 11.31 8.86
C LYS A 280 -18.02 12.36 7.78
N HIS A 281 -18.89 13.34 8.07
CA HIS A 281 -19.14 14.46 7.14
C HIS A 281 -17.92 15.38 7.02
N ALA A 282 -17.16 15.60 8.11
CA ALA A 282 -15.92 16.35 8.07
C ALA A 282 -14.88 15.67 7.16
N ALA A 283 -14.73 14.35 7.28
CA ALA A 283 -13.84 13.56 6.41
C ALA A 283 -14.26 13.64 4.93
N ALA A 284 -15.55 13.53 4.63
CA ALA A 284 -16.08 13.67 3.27
C ALA A 284 -15.85 15.09 2.71
N ASP A 285 -16.02 16.12 3.52
CA ASP A 285 -15.79 17.51 3.11
C ASP A 285 -14.29 17.80 2.93
N LEU A 286 -13.41 17.25 3.78
CA LEU A 286 -11.96 17.30 3.55
C LEU A 286 -11.58 16.66 2.22
N LEU A 287 -12.11 15.48 1.90
CA LEU A 287 -11.82 14.80 0.63
C LEU A 287 -12.30 15.64 -0.57
N LYS A 288 -13.50 16.22 -0.51
CA LYS A 288 -14.01 17.12 -1.56
C LYS A 288 -13.13 18.37 -1.70
N TRP A 289 -12.70 18.94 -0.58
CA TRP A 289 -11.83 20.12 -0.56
C TRP A 289 -10.45 19.80 -1.14
N ALA A 290 -9.89 18.65 -0.77
CA ALA A 290 -8.65 18.13 -1.36
C ALA A 290 -8.78 17.95 -2.89
N ILE A 291 -9.89 17.39 -3.36
CA ILE A 291 -10.19 17.25 -4.79
C ILE A 291 -10.20 18.63 -5.48
N GLN A 292 -10.90 19.62 -4.93
CA GLN A 292 -10.98 20.96 -5.54
C GLN A 292 -9.60 21.62 -5.68
N ASN A 293 -8.73 21.45 -4.68
CA ASN A 293 -7.40 22.07 -4.67
C ASN A 293 -6.42 21.37 -5.64
N ASN A 294 -6.61 20.06 -5.90
CA ASN A 294 -5.63 19.27 -6.64
C ASN A 294 -6.07 18.85 -8.05
N ARG A 295 -7.36 18.94 -8.42
CA ARG A 295 -7.92 18.47 -9.71
C ARG A 295 -7.36 19.12 -10.97
N ARG A 296 -6.67 20.24 -10.86
CA ARG A 296 -6.02 20.89 -12.00
C ARG A 296 -4.73 20.17 -12.40
N ASN A 297 -4.00 19.67 -11.41
CA ASN A 297 -2.68 19.04 -11.57
C ASN A 297 -2.76 17.51 -11.65
N TYR A 298 -3.75 16.90 -10.98
CA TYR A 298 -3.92 15.46 -10.89
C TYR A 298 -5.28 15.02 -11.42
N ARG A 299 -5.40 13.71 -11.75
CA ARG A 299 -6.64 13.11 -12.26
C ARG A 299 -7.26 12.15 -11.25
N PHE A 300 -6.43 11.56 -10.39
CA PHE A 300 -6.85 10.57 -9.42
C PHE A 300 -6.31 10.86 -8.04
N PHE A 301 -7.10 10.49 -7.03
CA PHE A 301 -6.58 10.15 -5.72
C PHE A 301 -6.56 8.63 -5.57
N ARG A 302 -5.37 8.07 -5.31
CA ARG A 302 -5.22 6.68 -4.96
C ARG A 302 -5.25 6.52 -3.45
N CYS A 303 -6.09 5.61 -2.94
CA CYS A 303 -6.16 5.27 -1.53
C CYS A 303 -6.27 3.76 -1.33
N GLY A 304 -5.77 3.27 -0.19
CA GLY A 304 -5.93 1.90 0.25
C GLY A 304 -6.55 1.85 1.64
N TYR A 305 -7.49 0.92 1.86
CA TYR A 305 -8.21 0.82 3.13
C TYR A 305 -8.78 -0.58 3.34
N PRO A 306 -8.91 -1.04 4.61
CA PRO A 306 -9.68 -2.24 4.94
C PRO A 306 -11.14 -2.04 4.57
N ILE A 307 -11.78 -3.05 3.97
CA ILE A 307 -13.17 -2.92 3.46
C ILE A 307 -14.20 -2.72 4.57
N ASN A 308 -13.88 -3.10 5.81
CA ASN A 308 -14.72 -2.95 7.00
C ASN A 308 -14.35 -1.74 7.86
N SER A 309 -13.47 -0.85 7.36
CA SER A 309 -13.02 0.33 8.09
C SER A 309 -14.00 1.52 7.97
N PRO A 310 -13.99 2.47 8.92
CA PRO A 310 -14.74 3.70 8.80
C PRO A 310 -14.42 4.51 7.54
N GLN A 311 -13.17 4.43 7.04
CA GLN A 311 -12.71 5.09 5.82
C GLN A 311 -13.43 4.53 4.58
N ALA A 312 -13.79 3.25 4.55
CA ALA A 312 -14.56 2.65 3.47
C ALA A 312 -15.89 3.37 3.26
N GLU A 313 -16.60 3.73 4.35
CA GLU A 313 -17.85 4.49 4.27
C GLU A 313 -17.73 5.84 3.56
N ILE A 314 -16.53 6.43 3.59
CA ILE A 314 -16.25 7.69 2.92
C ILE A 314 -15.83 7.43 1.47
N PHE A 315 -14.77 6.62 1.28
CA PHE A 315 -14.18 6.43 -0.03
C PHE A 315 -15.14 5.75 -1.03
N ASP A 316 -16.01 4.84 -0.56
CA ASP A 316 -16.95 4.12 -1.43
C ASP A 316 -18.03 5.01 -2.04
N LYS A 317 -18.29 6.18 -1.46
CA LYS A 317 -19.23 7.18 -2.02
C LYS A 317 -18.66 7.97 -3.20
N PHE A 318 -17.36 7.94 -3.42
CA PHE A 318 -16.73 8.67 -4.52
C PHE A 318 -16.55 7.74 -5.72
N TRP A 319 -16.81 8.27 -6.90
CA TRP A 319 -16.65 7.52 -8.12
C TRP A 319 -15.16 7.24 -8.41
N GLY A 320 -14.86 6.00 -8.81
CA GLY A 320 -13.49 5.57 -9.03
C GLY A 320 -13.39 4.10 -9.41
N LEU A 321 -12.17 3.68 -9.75
CA LEU A 321 -11.82 2.29 -10.04
C LEU A 321 -11.27 1.62 -8.78
N SER A 322 -11.70 0.39 -8.51
CA SER A 322 -11.30 -0.36 -7.31
C SER A 322 -10.67 -1.70 -7.67
N ILE A 323 -9.65 -2.04 -6.91
CA ILE A 323 -8.93 -3.32 -6.99
C ILE A 323 -8.97 -3.95 -5.60
N PRO A 324 -9.47 -5.20 -5.44
CA PRO A 324 -9.40 -5.91 -4.18
C PRO A 324 -7.97 -6.34 -3.88
N VAL A 325 -7.58 -6.28 -2.62
CA VAL A 325 -6.28 -6.74 -2.12
C VAL A 325 -6.50 -7.55 -0.86
N ASN A 326 -5.88 -8.72 -0.78
CA ASN A 326 -5.96 -9.65 0.32
C ASN A 326 -4.68 -9.60 1.15
N PHE A 327 -4.82 -9.51 2.47
CA PHE A 327 -3.74 -9.57 3.43
C PHE A 327 -3.65 -11.00 3.98
N TYR A 328 -2.55 -11.68 3.68
CA TYR A 328 -2.25 -13.01 4.18
C TYR A 328 -1.11 -12.95 5.18
N SER A 329 -1.22 -13.70 6.28
CA SER A 329 -0.17 -13.87 7.28
C SER A 329 0.42 -15.27 7.26
N VAL A 330 1.71 -15.39 7.57
CA VAL A 330 2.42 -16.65 7.74
C VAL A 330 3.12 -16.69 9.09
N PHE A 331 3.06 -17.84 9.73
CA PHE A 331 3.63 -18.10 11.06
C PHE A 331 4.65 -19.24 10.96
N ARG A 332 5.48 -19.35 11.96
CA ARG A 332 6.36 -20.53 12.11
C ARG A 332 5.53 -21.81 12.18
N PRO A 333 5.96 -22.88 11.55
CA PRO A 333 5.36 -24.20 11.78
C PRO A 333 5.39 -24.57 13.27
N GLY A 334 4.24 -24.97 13.80
CA GLY A 334 4.13 -25.33 15.22
C GLY A 334 4.01 -24.16 16.21
N ASP A 335 3.86 -22.92 15.74
CA ASP A 335 3.58 -21.77 16.62
C ASP A 335 2.21 -21.96 17.30
N SER A 336 2.23 -22.10 18.63
CA SER A 336 1.03 -22.32 19.45
C SER A 336 0.04 -21.16 19.40
N ASP A 337 0.51 -19.95 19.13
CA ASP A 337 -0.31 -18.74 19.14
C ASP A 337 -0.98 -18.47 17.77
N ARG A 338 -0.62 -19.21 16.72
CA ARG A 338 -1.08 -19.01 15.36
C ARG A 338 -2.61 -18.92 15.26
N GLU A 339 -3.31 -19.93 15.78
CA GLU A 339 -4.77 -20.01 15.63
C GLU A 339 -5.49 -18.85 16.34
N GLU A 340 -5.02 -18.51 17.55
CA GLU A 340 -5.56 -17.37 18.29
C GLU A 340 -5.27 -16.07 17.58
N MET A 341 -4.05 -15.85 17.10
CA MET A 341 -3.65 -14.64 16.41
C MET A 341 -4.42 -14.45 15.08
N VAL A 342 -4.54 -15.50 14.28
CA VAL A 342 -5.33 -15.50 13.05
C VAL A 342 -6.79 -15.15 13.31
N ARG A 343 -7.39 -15.78 14.35
CA ARG A 343 -8.78 -15.52 14.74
C ARG A 343 -8.97 -14.07 15.16
N HIS A 344 -8.07 -13.56 16.00
CA HIS A 344 -8.12 -12.18 16.47
C HIS A 344 -7.96 -11.18 15.32
N LEU A 345 -6.98 -11.36 14.43
CA LEU A 345 -6.77 -10.48 13.28
C LEU A 345 -7.97 -10.48 12.32
N ARG A 346 -8.63 -11.60 12.10
CA ARG A 346 -9.86 -11.68 11.27
C ARG A 346 -11.03 -10.91 11.86
N GLN A 347 -11.08 -10.75 13.17
CA GLN A 347 -12.14 -10.02 13.89
C GLN A 347 -11.80 -8.55 14.12
N SER A 348 -10.56 -8.15 13.90
CA SER A 348 -10.05 -6.80 14.12
C SER A 348 -9.92 -6.02 12.81
N LEU A 349 -9.78 -4.70 12.93
CA LEU A 349 -9.27 -3.90 11.83
C LEU A 349 -7.74 -4.05 11.79
N VAL A 350 -7.22 -4.52 10.69
CA VAL A 350 -5.77 -4.63 10.48
C VAL A 350 -5.30 -3.37 9.77
N TRP A 351 -4.26 -2.73 10.30
CA TRP A 351 -3.68 -1.53 9.70
C TRP A 351 -2.53 -1.88 8.74
N GLU A 352 -2.52 -1.27 7.58
CA GLU A 352 -1.41 -1.32 6.63
C GLU A 352 -1.36 -0.03 5.81
N ASP A 353 -0.15 0.52 5.65
CA ASP A 353 0.08 1.69 4.78
C ASP A 353 0.20 1.27 3.31
N LEU A 354 -0.95 1.12 2.64
CA LEU A 354 -0.99 0.74 1.23
C LEU A 354 -0.39 1.79 0.28
N SER A 355 -0.01 2.97 0.77
CA SER A 355 0.70 3.96 -0.04
C SER A 355 2.11 3.51 -0.43
N LEU A 356 2.70 2.64 0.37
CA LEU A 356 4.07 2.14 0.20
C LEU A 356 4.16 0.87 -0.67
N HIS A 357 3.02 0.33 -1.12
CA HIS A 357 2.95 -0.93 -1.89
C HIS A 357 2.61 -0.75 -3.36
#